data_3c3eee956eb0afb82135c1b1b2401a56
#
_entry.id   3c3eee956eb0afb82135c1b1b2401a56
#
_cell.length_a   1.000
_cell.length_b   1.000
_cell.length_c   1.000
_cell.angle_alpha   90.00
_cell.angle_beta   90.00
_cell.angle_gamma   90.00
#
_symmetry.space_group_name_H-M   'P 1'
#
loop_
_entity.id
_entity.type
_entity.pdbx_description
1 polymer ?
#
loop_
_entity_poly.entity_id
_entity_poly.type
_entity_poly.pdbx_seq_one_letter_code
_entity_poly.pdbx_strand_id
1 'polypeptide(L)'
;MSDTLHLIRGFRLAEFTFLSCVNAIRQAIFNFKIDKSRLIVCGGGAYNPLIMGKLSEAIAKNNVETYIADELGVNSKLIEAHAFAYFAYKFVKREPLDLACSTNARENSILGCLYPKTPLQKA
;
A
#
# COMPACT_ATOMS: atom_id res chain seq x y z
N MET A 1 30.47 14.53 7.74
CA MET A 1 29.85 13.79 8.88
C MET A 1 28.33 13.77 8.83
N SER A 2 27.64 14.74 8.22
CA SER A 2 26.18 14.75 8.07
C SER A 2 25.67 13.70 7.08
N ASP A 3 26.34 13.49 5.95
CA ASP A 3 25.88 12.60 4.87
C ASP A 3 25.87 11.12 5.25
N THR A 4 26.85 10.68 6.01
CA THR A 4 26.93 9.29 6.52
C THR A 4 25.75 8.99 7.46
N LEU A 5 25.34 9.96 8.27
CA LEU A 5 24.23 9.82 9.21
C LEU A 5 22.89 9.71 8.49
N HIS A 6 22.70 10.47 7.41
CA HIS A 6 21.50 10.41 6.55
C HIS A 6 21.41 9.08 5.80
N LEU A 7 22.52 8.56 5.30
CA LEU A 7 22.61 7.25 4.65
C LEU A 7 22.22 6.12 5.62
N ILE A 8 22.77 6.14 6.84
CA ILE A 8 22.46 5.13 7.87
C ILE A 8 21.00 5.18 8.28
N ARG A 9 20.42 6.37 8.42
CA ARG A 9 18.98 6.54 8.74
C ARG A 9 18.10 6.01 7.62
N GLY A 10 18.40 6.35 6.37
CA GLY A 10 17.65 5.86 5.20
C GLY A 10 17.69 4.33 5.09
N PHE A 11 18.86 3.73 5.33
CA PHE A 11 19.04 2.28 5.34
C PHE A 11 18.17 1.61 6.42
N ARG A 12 18.18 2.14 7.65
CA ARG A 12 17.38 1.59 8.76
C ARG A 12 15.87 1.70 8.50
N LEU A 13 15.39 2.78 7.90
CA LEU A 13 13.99 2.94 7.53
C LEU A 13 13.58 1.92 6.45
N ALA A 14 14.41 1.73 5.43
CA ALA A 14 14.17 0.72 4.41
C ALA A 14 14.15 -0.70 5.01
N GLU A 15 15.07 -0.99 5.93
CA GLU A 15 15.12 -2.26 6.66
C GLU A 15 13.84 -2.50 7.49
N PHE A 16 13.40 -1.50 8.23
CA PHE A 16 12.16 -1.58 9.01
C PHE A 16 10.94 -1.82 8.12
N THR A 17 10.83 -1.08 7.01
CA THR A 17 9.76 -1.25 6.03
C THR A 17 9.76 -2.66 5.46
N PHE A 18 10.91 -3.13 5.03
CA PHE A 18 11.10 -4.49 4.51
C PHE A 18 10.65 -5.55 5.52
N LEU A 19 11.15 -5.50 6.77
CA LEU A 19 10.81 -6.48 7.80
C LEU A 19 9.32 -6.48 8.13
N SER A 20 8.70 -5.30 8.19
CA SER A 20 7.26 -5.17 8.43
C SER A 20 6.44 -5.81 7.30
N CYS A 21 6.81 -5.57 6.04
CA CYS A 21 6.16 -6.19 4.88
C CYS A 21 6.30 -7.71 4.89
N VAL A 22 7.52 -8.23 5.11
CA VAL A 22 7.77 -9.68 5.15
C VAL A 22 6.94 -10.35 6.23
N ASN A 23 6.89 -9.77 7.43
CA ASN A 23 6.10 -10.33 8.53
C ASN A 23 4.60 -10.35 8.21
N ALA A 24 4.06 -9.25 7.66
CA ALA A 24 2.65 -9.18 7.27
C ALA A 24 2.30 -10.22 6.19
N ILE A 25 3.16 -10.36 5.16
CA ILE A 25 2.98 -11.34 4.09
C ILE A 25 3.01 -12.77 4.63
N ARG A 26 3.98 -13.10 5.48
CA ARG A 26 4.09 -14.43 6.10
C ARG A 26 2.87 -14.76 6.97
N GLN A 27 2.38 -13.80 7.73
CA GLN A 27 1.16 -13.97 8.51
C GLN A 27 -0.06 -14.22 7.60
N ALA A 28 -0.18 -13.48 6.49
CA ALA A 28 -1.26 -13.69 5.53
C ALA A 28 -1.17 -15.09 4.90
N ILE A 29 0.00 -15.51 4.46
CA ILE A 29 0.24 -16.87 3.90
C ILE A 29 -0.19 -17.94 4.90
N PHE A 30 0.22 -17.80 6.16
CA PHE A 30 -0.11 -18.76 7.22
C PHE A 30 -1.62 -18.77 7.53
N ASN A 31 -2.23 -17.60 7.74
CA ASN A 31 -3.63 -17.47 8.14
C ASN A 31 -4.59 -17.94 7.04
N PHE A 32 -4.28 -17.67 5.78
CA PHE A 32 -5.13 -18.02 4.64
C PHE A 32 -4.70 -19.32 3.95
N LYS A 33 -3.69 -20.04 4.46
CA LYS A 33 -3.17 -21.30 3.92
C LYS A 33 -2.84 -21.21 2.42
N ILE A 34 -2.08 -20.19 2.05
CA ILE A 34 -1.74 -19.90 0.65
C ILE A 34 -0.55 -20.77 0.24
N ASP A 35 -0.75 -21.68 -0.72
CA ASP A 35 0.32 -22.56 -1.20
C ASP A 35 1.19 -21.90 -2.28
N LYS A 36 0.58 -21.13 -3.18
CA LYS A 36 1.27 -20.39 -4.25
C LYS A 36 0.56 -19.05 -4.50
N SER A 37 1.35 -17.98 -4.63
CA SER A 37 0.78 -16.65 -4.85
C SER A 37 1.73 -15.72 -5.61
N ARG A 38 1.18 -14.59 -6.05
CA ARG A 38 1.94 -13.47 -6.60
C ARG A 38 1.78 -12.26 -5.69
N LEU A 39 2.90 -11.66 -5.30
CA LEU A 39 2.94 -10.38 -4.63
C LEU A 39 3.15 -9.28 -5.66
N ILE A 40 2.17 -8.39 -5.79
CA ILE A 40 2.26 -7.24 -6.68
C ILE A 40 2.56 -6.01 -5.81
N VAL A 41 3.71 -5.40 -6.02
CA VAL A 41 4.16 -4.21 -5.27
C VAL A 41 3.91 -2.96 -6.11
N CYS A 42 3.35 -1.93 -5.48
CA CYS A 42 3.05 -0.64 -6.10
C CYS A 42 3.47 0.54 -5.21
N GLY A 43 3.39 1.75 -5.77
CA GLY A 43 3.80 2.98 -5.10
C GLY A 43 5.30 3.22 -5.14
N GLY A 44 5.78 4.30 -4.52
CA GLY A 44 7.18 4.73 -4.59
C GLY A 44 8.19 3.71 -4.07
N GLY A 45 7.83 2.90 -3.08
CA GLY A 45 8.68 1.86 -2.51
C GLY A 45 9.02 0.73 -3.48
N ALA A 46 8.18 0.49 -4.49
CA ALA A 46 8.40 -0.52 -5.53
C ALA A 46 9.64 -0.25 -6.40
N TYR A 47 10.07 1.01 -6.46
CA TYR A 47 11.26 1.41 -7.21
C TYR A 47 12.54 1.44 -6.36
N ASN A 48 12.45 1.07 -5.08
CA ASN A 48 13.61 0.96 -4.22
C ASN A 48 14.24 -0.43 -4.35
N PRO A 49 15.43 -0.57 -5.01
CA PRO A 49 16.02 -1.87 -5.29
C PRO A 49 16.42 -2.62 -4.01
N LEU A 50 16.72 -1.90 -2.93
CA LEU A 50 17.06 -2.52 -1.65
C LEU A 50 15.84 -3.19 -1.03
N ILE A 51 14.69 -2.52 -1.05
CA ILE A 51 13.44 -3.08 -0.52
C ILE A 51 12.99 -4.26 -1.38
N MET A 52 12.93 -4.07 -2.70
CA MET A 52 12.45 -5.09 -3.62
C MET A 52 13.33 -6.33 -3.64
N GLY A 53 14.66 -6.17 -3.68
CA GLY A 53 15.60 -7.29 -3.67
C GLY A 53 15.46 -8.15 -2.42
N LYS A 54 15.50 -7.51 -1.23
CA LYS A 54 15.34 -8.21 0.04
C LYS A 54 13.95 -8.84 0.20
N LEU A 55 12.90 -8.15 -0.24
CA LEU A 55 11.53 -8.64 -0.16
C LEU A 55 11.36 -9.90 -1.01
N SER A 56 11.75 -9.85 -2.27
CA SER A 56 11.68 -10.97 -3.19
C SER A 56 12.45 -12.19 -2.67
N GLU A 57 13.68 -12.00 -2.19
CA GLU A 57 14.49 -13.07 -1.61
C GLU A 57 13.83 -13.70 -0.37
N ALA A 58 13.31 -12.87 0.54
CA ALA A 58 12.73 -13.33 1.79
C ALA A 58 11.45 -14.14 1.64
N ILE A 59 10.62 -13.81 0.62
CA ILE A 59 9.33 -14.48 0.41
C ILE A 59 9.37 -15.57 -0.66
N ALA A 60 10.42 -15.64 -1.48
CA ALA A 60 10.58 -16.71 -2.49
C ALA A 60 10.47 -18.11 -1.86
N LYS A 61 10.99 -18.29 -0.65
CA LYS A 61 10.91 -19.54 0.12
C LYS A 61 9.47 -19.97 0.47
N ASN A 62 8.50 -19.07 0.34
CA ASN A 62 7.09 -19.31 0.59
C ASN A 62 6.29 -19.54 -0.71
N ASN A 63 6.93 -19.86 -1.82
CA ASN A 63 6.31 -19.99 -3.14
C ASN A 63 5.57 -18.72 -3.58
N VAL A 64 6.11 -17.55 -3.27
CA VAL A 64 5.56 -16.25 -3.66
C VAL A 64 6.48 -15.61 -4.70
N GLU A 65 5.93 -15.34 -5.88
CA GLU A 65 6.59 -14.59 -6.94
C GLU A 65 6.33 -13.10 -6.74
N THR A 66 7.35 -12.26 -6.85
CA THR A 66 7.24 -10.81 -6.63
C THR A 66 7.32 -10.07 -7.95
N TYR A 67 6.37 -9.15 -8.17
CA TYR A 67 6.27 -8.29 -9.35
C TYR A 67 6.10 -6.83 -8.93
N ILE A 68 6.62 -5.91 -9.71
CA ILE A 68 6.19 -4.51 -9.69
C ILE A 68 4.94 -4.40 -10.57
N ALA A 69 3.96 -3.58 -10.17
CA ALA A 69 2.70 -3.45 -10.90
C ALA A 69 2.91 -3.02 -12.36
N ASP A 70 3.97 -2.26 -12.65
CA ASP A 70 4.35 -1.85 -14.00
C ASP A 70 4.66 -3.03 -14.93
N GLU A 71 5.24 -4.11 -14.41
CA GLU A 71 5.52 -5.34 -15.15
C GLU A 71 4.24 -6.06 -15.59
N LEU A 72 3.12 -5.75 -14.95
CA LEU A 72 1.80 -6.28 -15.26
C LEU A 72 0.93 -5.26 -16.03
N GLY A 73 1.52 -4.18 -16.54
CA GLY A 73 0.83 -3.15 -17.32
C GLY A 73 0.05 -2.13 -16.47
N VAL A 74 0.23 -2.12 -15.16
CA VAL A 74 -0.43 -1.17 -14.25
C VAL A 74 0.60 -0.17 -13.74
N ASN A 75 0.43 1.12 -14.03
CA ASN A 75 1.37 2.15 -13.58
C ASN A 75 1.33 2.30 -12.05
N SER A 76 2.40 1.85 -11.39
CA SER A 76 2.53 1.88 -9.93
C SER A 76 2.33 3.25 -9.31
N LYS A 77 2.72 4.33 -10.00
CA LYS A 77 2.59 5.71 -9.51
C LYS A 77 1.15 6.22 -9.53
N LEU A 78 0.29 5.61 -10.36
CA LEU A 78 -1.10 6.04 -10.50
C LEU A 78 -2.07 5.25 -9.61
N ILE A 79 -1.65 4.14 -9.02
CA ILE A 79 -2.53 3.31 -8.19
C ILE A 79 -3.11 4.10 -7.01
N GLU A 80 -2.27 4.89 -6.33
CA GLU A 80 -2.71 5.73 -5.23
C GLU A 80 -3.70 6.81 -5.69
N ALA A 81 -3.41 7.46 -6.82
CA ALA A 81 -4.31 8.45 -7.41
C ALA A 81 -5.66 7.84 -7.80
N HIS A 82 -5.67 6.64 -8.36
CA HIS A 82 -6.91 5.90 -8.67
C HIS A 82 -7.69 5.55 -7.40
N ALA A 83 -7.01 5.12 -6.33
CA ALA A 83 -7.67 4.84 -5.07
C ALA A 83 -8.36 6.09 -4.49
N PHE A 84 -7.67 7.23 -4.46
CA PHE A 84 -8.25 8.48 -4.00
C PHE A 84 -9.38 9.00 -4.91
N ALA A 85 -9.27 8.84 -6.21
CA ALA A 85 -10.35 9.15 -7.14
C ALA A 85 -11.60 8.30 -6.87
N TYR A 86 -11.41 7.01 -6.58
CA TYR A 86 -12.49 6.10 -6.19
C TYR A 86 -13.12 6.51 -4.86
N PHE A 87 -12.32 6.89 -3.86
CA PHE A 87 -12.84 7.39 -2.57
C PHE A 87 -13.66 8.67 -2.75
N ALA A 88 -13.18 9.61 -3.58
CA ALA A 88 -13.91 10.83 -3.90
C ALA A 88 -15.24 10.53 -4.62
N TYR A 89 -15.24 9.60 -5.57
CA TYR A 89 -16.46 9.15 -6.23
C TYR A 89 -17.47 8.58 -5.24
N LYS A 90 -17.05 7.69 -4.34
CA LYS A 90 -17.90 7.10 -3.30
C LYS A 90 -18.45 8.17 -2.35
N PHE A 91 -17.60 9.14 -1.97
CA PHE A 91 -18.02 10.28 -1.15
C PHE A 91 -19.14 11.09 -1.81
N VAL A 92 -18.98 11.44 -3.09
CA VAL A 92 -20.00 12.21 -3.85
C VAL A 92 -21.32 11.43 -3.97
N LYS A 93 -21.22 10.10 -4.16
CA LYS A 93 -22.38 9.20 -4.22
C LYS A 93 -23.01 8.92 -2.85
N ARG A 94 -22.38 9.36 -1.76
CA ARG A 94 -22.78 9.05 -0.38
C ARG A 94 -22.82 7.55 -0.10
N GLU A 95 -21.94 6.80 -0.73
CA GLU A 95 -21.82 5.37 -0.57
C GLU A 95 -20.71 5.03 0.45
N PRO A 96 -20.97 4.22 1.47
CA PRO A 96 -19.94 3.80 2.41
C PRO A 96 -18.89 2.92 1.72
N LEU A 97 -17.66 2.96 2.23
CA LEU A 97 -16.58 2.07 1.83
C LEU A 97 -16.52 0.88 2.78
N ASP A 98 -16.40 -0.31 2.22
CA ASP A 98 -16.25 -1.56 2.98
C ASP A 98 -14.79 -1.72 3.45
N LEU A 99 -14.41 -0.94 4.45
CA LEU A 99 -13.07 -0.92 5.02
C LEU A 99 -13.05 -1.31 6.51
N ALA A 100 -14.19 -1.58 7.11
CA ALA A 100 -14.28 -1.90 8.54
C ALA A 100 -13.36 -3.06 8.92
N CYS A 101 -13.34 -4.13 8.12
CA CYS A 101 -12.47 -5.28 8.35
C CYS A 101 -10.98 -4.97 8.26
N SER A 102 -10.58 -4.01 7.40
CA SER A 102 -9.18 -3.64 7.18
C SER A 102 -8.67 -2.61 8.16
N THR A 103 -9.55 -1.74 8.66
CA THR A 103 -9.20 -0.62 9.53
C THR A 103 -9.53 -0.84 11.00
N ASN A 104 -10.15 -1.98 11.31
CA ASN A 104 -10.70 -2.28 12.64
C ASN A 104 -11.73 -1.23 13.11
N ALA A 105 -12.41 -0.57 12.16
CA ALA A 105 -13.51 0.33 12.45
C ALA A 105 -14.76 -0.46 12.87
N ARG A 106 -15.64 0.17 13.65
CA ARG A 106 -16.87 -0.50 14.11
C ARG A 106 -17.85 -0.79 12.99
N GLU A 107 -17.86 0.06 11.95
CA GLU A 107 -18.78 -0.03 10.82
C GLU A 107 -18.18 0.60 9.56
N ASN A 108 -18.76 0.28 8.42
CA ASN A 108 -18.43 0.92 7.16
C ASN A 108 -18.96 2.36 7.15
N SER A 109 -18.16 3.29 6.66
CA SER A 109 -18.50 4.72 6.68
C SER A 109 -18.19 5.42 5.36
N ILE A 110 -18.83 6.56 5.16
CA ILE A 110 -18.51 7.46 4.06
C ILE A 110 -17.22 8.20 4.45
N LEU A 111 -16.15 7.99 3.68
CA LEU A 111 -14.86 8.60 3.96
C LEU A 111 -14.70 9.91 3.20
N GLY A 112 -14.19 10.93 3.89
CA GLY A 112 -13.81 12.21 3.31
C GLY A 112 -14.58 13.40 3.85
N CYS A 113 -14.06 14.59 3.53
CA CYS A 113 -14.69 15.88 3.81
C CYS A 113 -14.52 16.78 2.60
N LEU A 114 -15.54 17.58 2.31
CA LEU A 114 -15.50 18.58 1.25
C LEU A 114 -15.21 19.96 1.86
N TYR A 115 -14.10 20.57 1.44
CA TYR A 115 -13.72 21.93 1.82
C TYR A 115 -13.79 22.85 0.57
N PRO A 116 -14.96 23.37 0.22
CA PRO A 116 -15.07 24.23 -0.96
C PRO A 116 -14.38 25.56 -0.73
N LYS A 117 -13.74 26.10 -1.77
CA LYS A 117 -13.12 27.43 -1.74
C LYS A 117 -14.15 28.54 -1.49
N THR A 118 -15.37 28.35 -1.98
CA THR A 118 -16.49 29.28 -1.82
C THR A 118 -17.60 28.55 -1.03
N PRO A 119 -18.31 29.23 -0.10
CA PRO A 119 -19.42 28.60 0.60
C PRO A 119 -20.42 28.01 -0.39
N LEU A 120 -20.86 26.77 -0.14
CA LEU A 120 -21.92 26.14 -0.93
C LEU A 120 -23.18 26.98 -0.81
N GLN A 121 -23.72 27.48 -1.93
CA GLN A 121 -25.05 28.10 -1.94
C GLN A 121 -26.04 27.03 -1.49
N LYS A 122 -26.85 27.37 -0.48
CA LYS A 122 -27.97 26.51 -0.09
C LYS A 122 -28.93 26.42 -1.27
N ALA A 123 -29.12 25.20 -1.77
CA ALA A 123 -30.19 24.90 -2.71
C ALA A 123 -31.54 24.98 -2.00
#